data_0985d931c92cb7a1ba2b1d28ff2d99ad
#
_entry.id   0985d931c92cb7a1ba2b1d28ff2d99ad
#
_cell.length_a   1.000
_cell.length_b   1.000
_cell.length_c   1.000
_cell.angle_alpha   90.00
_cell.angle_beta   90.00
_cell.angle_gamma   90.00
#
_symmetry.space_group_name_H-M   'P 1'
#
loop_
_entity.id
_entity.type
_entity.pdbx_description
1 polymer ?
#
loop_
_entity_poly.entity_id
_entity_poly.type
_entity_poly.pdbx_seq_one_letter_code
_entity_poly.pdbx_strand_id
1 'polypeptide(L)'
;MAESPRVPGNDAAAWSATVRALALEVGFSRVGFARAHDRPEDLARLRAWLDAGMHGPMAWMAKDPARRCDPGLVVVGARSAVVLALDYDSDAPRSVDVLGRQGDAAPAGTGWISRYAWGDDYHLVAERRLRALTERVEAVLGPRLPLDFRGAGADDGPFDARRDFRWEVDYGPMLERRWAEEAGLGWQGKHTLLVDPARGSYFFLATIITTIELVPDAPVADHCGSCTRCIDVCPTQAIVAPRLLDARRCLSTLTIETRGPLEPAEAALLGDHVFGCDLCQDVCPFNRFSRPSGEPGFAPREGLVAPDLAALAALDDKAFAARFAKSAVKRNKREGLQRNVDAVLANQARRGARPAPALPVASTGASVATAPKADDPAPA
;
A
#
# COMPACT_ATOMS: atom_id res chain seq x y z
N MET A 1 26.96 21.46 18.86
CA MET A 1 27.79 20.76 17.85
C MET A 1 27.37 19.31 17.89
N ALA A 2 26.61 18.84 16.90
CA ALA A 2 26.22 17.42 16.79
C ALA A 2 27.50 16.62 16.48
N GLU A 3 27.80 15.61 17.31
CA GLU A 3 28.90 14.67 17.07
C GLU A 3 28.71 14.04 15.68
N SER A 4 29.72 14.18 14.82
CA SER A 4 29.73 13.48 13.53
C SER A 4 29.59 11.98 13.78
N PRO A 5 28.72 11.26 13.05
CA PRO A 5 28.51 9.83 13.28
C PRO A 5 29.84 9.10 13.18
N ARG A 6 30.14 8.30 14.20
CA ARG A 6 31.34 7.46 14.21
C ARG A 6 31.31 6.54 13.01
N VAL A 7 32.42 6.52 12.30
CA VAL A 7 32.61 5.67 11.13
C VAL A 7 32.58 4.22 11.54
N PRO A 8 31.65 3.41 10.98
CA PRO A 8 31.67 1.97 11.22
C PRO A 8 32.99 1.34 10.76
N GLY A 9 33.55 0.44 11.55
CA GLY A 9 34.55 -0.50 11.08
C GLY A 9 33.94 -1.44 10.04
N ASN A 10 34.73 -2.36 9.47
CA ASN A 10 34.31 -3.36 8.47
C ASN A 10 33.32 -4.41 9.05
N ASP A 11 32.21 -3.94 9.61
CA ASP A 11 31.21 -4.76 10.30
C ASP A 11 29.82 -4.49 9.73
N ALA A 12 29.18 -5.53 9.18
CA ALA A 12 27.84 -5.46 8.63
C ALA A 12 26.80 -4.93 9.64
N ALA A 13 27.00 -5.19 10.94
CA ALA A 13 26.12 -4.67 11.99
C ALA A 13 26.24 -3.15 12.12
N ALA A 14 27.46 -2.62 12.05
CA ALA A 14 27.70 -1.18 12.10
C ALA A 14 27.14 -0.47 10.85
N TRP A 15 27.26 -1.10 9.67
CA TRP A 15 26.64 -0.61 8.43
C TRP A 15 25.11 -0.61 8.53
N SER A 16 24.52 -1.69 9.03
CA SER A 16 23.07 -1.79 9.22
C SER A 16 22.56 -0.73 10.20
N ALA A 17 23.24 -0.52 11.32
CA ALA A 17 22.90 0.53 12.28
C ALA A 17 22.96 1.93 11.64
N THR A 18 24.00 2.20 10.84
CA THR A 18 24.19 3.48 10.15
C THR A 18 23.09 3.73 9.11
N VAL A 19 22.81 2.78 8.22
CA VAL A 19 21.77 2.91 7.20
C VAL A 19 20.40 3.09 7.86
N ARG A 20 20.11 2.36 8.93
CA ARG A 20 18.86 2.48 9.69
C ARG A 20 18.73 3.89 10.31
N ALA A 21 19.77 4.39 10.97
CA ALA A 21 19.75 5.72 11.56
C ALA A 21 19.51 6.80 10.50
N LEU A 22 20.26 6.78 9.39
CA LEU A 22 20.11 7.73 8.29
C LEU A 22 18.70 7.70 7.67
N ALA A 23 18.12 6.50 7.52
CA ALA A 23 16.77 6.36 6.97
C ALA A 23 15.70 6.93 7.91
N LEU A 24 15.83 6.72 9.22
CA LEU A 24 14.93 7.32 10.22
C LEU A 24 15.09 8.84 10.27
N GLU A 25 16.32 9.35 10.20
CA GLU A 25 16.60 10.80 10.19
C GLU A 25 16.01 11.52 8.96
N VAL A 26 16.00 10.89 7.80
CA VAL A 26 15.34 11.47 6.62
C VAL A 26 13.82 11.32 6.67
N GLY A 27 13.29 10.66 7.71
CA GLY A 27 11.88 10.64 8.05
C GLY A 27 11.11 9.42 7.58
N PHE A 28 11.76 8.29 7.25
CA PHE A 28 11.05 7.02 7.16
C PHE A 28 10.60 6.59 8.55
N SER A 29 9.40 6.01 8.65
CA SER A 29 8.84 5.60 9.94
C SER A 29 9.42 4.27 10.44
N ARG A 30 9.85 3.40 9.52
CA ARG A 30 10.43 2.08 9.79
C ARG A 30 11.41 1.68 8.71
N VAL A 31 12.36 0.84 9.11
CA VAL A 31 13.42 0.30 8.27
C VAL A 31 13.64 -1.15 8.63
N GLY A 32 13.68 -2.01 7.64
CA GLY A 32 14.04 -3.41 7.80
C GLY A 32 15.01 -3.86 6.71
N PHE A 33 15.75 -4.90 7.01
CA PHE A 33 16.74 -5.48 6.12
C PHE A 33 16.43 -6.95 5.83
N ALA A 34 16.54 -7.33 4.58
CA ALA A 34 16.48 -8.72 4.16
C ALA A 34 17.73 -9.08 3.33
N ARG A 35 18.09 -10.36 3.34
CA ARG A 35 19.13 -10.86 2.45
C ARG A 35 18.63 -10.87 1.00
N ALA A 36 19.39 -10.33 0.06
CA ALA A 36 19.07 -10.44 -1.35
C ALA A 36 19.34 -11.87 -1.84
N HIS A 37 18.30 -12.54 -2.34
CA HIS A 37 18.38 -13.87 -2.93
C HIS A 37 17.23 -14.05 -3.92
N ASP A 38 17.37 -14.99 -4.85
CA ASP A 38 16.28 -15.39 -5.73
C ASP A 38 15.14 -16.06 -4.94
N ARG A 39 13.93 -15.91 -5.44
CA ARG A 39 12.69 -16.38 -4.79
C ARG A 39 11.86 -17.24 -5.75
N PRO A 40 12.32 -18.45 -6.06
CA PRO A 40 11.68 -19.30 -7.07
C PRO A 40 10.22 -19.67 -6.74
N GLU A 41 9.88 -19.79 -5.44
CA GLU A 41 8.51 -20.06 -5.03
C GLU A 41 7.58 -18.86 -5.28
N ASP A 42 8.04 -17.63 -5.04
CA ASP A 42 7.27 -16.43 -5.33
C ASP A 42 7.11 -16.25 -6.85
N LEU A 43 8.15 -16.59 -7.63
CA LEU A 43 8.06 -16.61 -9.08
C LEU A 43 7.02 -17.62 -9.59
N ALA A 44 7.00 -18.82 -9.01
CA ALA A 44 6.00 -19.84 -9.37
C ALA A 44 4.57 -19.37 -9.04
N ARG A 45 4.36 -18.77 -7.85
CA ARG A 45 3.06 -18.19 -7.45
C ARG A 45 2.65 -17.05 -8.37
N LEU A 46 3.58 -16.14 -8.70
CA LEU A 46 3.32 -15.02 -9.61
C LEU A 46 2.92 -15.51 -11.00
N ARG A 47 3.63 -16.49 -11.56
CA ARG A 47 3.29 -17.09 -12.85
C ARG A 47 1.91 -17.73 -12.84
N ALA A 48 1.59 -18.55 -11.84
CA ALA A 48 0.27 -19.15 -11.71
C ALA A 48 -0.85 -18.10 -11.63
N TRP A 49 -0.64 -16.99 -10.94
CA TRP A 49 -1.58 -15.87 -10.86
C TRP A 49 -1.73 -15.14 -12.21
N LEU A 50 -0.63 -14.94 -12.94
CA LEU A 50 -0.63 -14.37 -14.28
C LEU A 50 -1.33 -15.27 -15.30
N ASP A 51 -1.02 -16.57 -15.28
CA ASP A 51 -1.61 -17.58 -16.19
C ASP A 51 -3.13 -17.71 -15.98
N ALA A 52 -3.60 -17.54 -14.74
CA ALA A 52 -5.02 -17.46 -14.42
C ALA A 52 -5.69 -16.13 -14.86
N GLY A 53 -4.93 -15.19 -15.43
CA GLY A 53 -5.43 -13.88 -15.83
C GLY A 53 -5.88 -12.99 -14.68
N MET A 54 -5.54 -13.33 -13.44
CA MET A 54 -6.00 -12.61 -12.24
C MET A 54 -5.44 -11.19 -12.11
N HIS A 55 -4.42 -10.85 -12.91
CA HIS A 55 -3.85 -9.50 -12.96
C HIS A 55 -4.76 -8.47 -13.67
N GLY A 56 -5.78 -8.94 -14.42
CA GLY A 56 -6.71 -8.07 -15.13
C GLY A 56 -6.00 -7.08 -16.07
N PRO A 57 -6.33 -5.78 -16.02
CA PRO A 57 -5.75 -4.78 -16.92
C PRO A 57 -4.28 -4.43 -16.62
N MET A 58 -3.69 -4.97 -15.56
CA MET A 58 -2.31 -4.68 -15.15
C MET A 58 -1.29 -5.51 -15.94
N ALA A 59 -1.30 -5.39 -17.29
CA ALA A 59 -0.39 -6.12 -18.18
C ALA A 59 1.10 -5.93 -17.84
N TRP A 60 1.46 -4.82 -17.19
CA TRP A 60 2.80 -4.56 -16.71
C TRP A 60 3.28 -5.56 -15.64
N MET A 61 2.36 -6.26 -14.93
CA MET A 61 2.71 -7.33 -13.99
C MET A 61 3.33 -8.55 -14.70
N ALA A 62 2.93 -8.81 -15.93
CA ALA A 62 3.46 -9.91 -16.74
C ALA A 62 4.81 -9.58 -17.40
N LYS A 63 5.24 -8.31 -17.34
CA LYS A 63 6.52 -7.90 -17.89
C LYS A 63 7.64 -8.35 -16.96
N ASP A 64 8.46 -9.28 -17.44
CA ASP A 64 9.64 -9.82 -16.75
C ASP A 64 9.35 -10.29 -15.30
N PRO A 65 8.56 -11.38 -15.11
CA PRO A 65 8.25 -11.90 -13.78
C PRO A 65 9.47 -12.36 -12.99
N ALA A 66 10.52 -12.84 -13.67
CA ALA A 66 11.75 -13.30 -13.01
C ALA A 66 12.42 -12.16 -12.26
N ARG A 67 12.50 -10.99 -12.87
CA ARG A 67 13.09 -9.79 -12.29
C ARG A 67 12.36 -9.29 -11.04
N ARG A 68 11.07 -9.64 -10.88
CA ARG A 68 10.29 -9.31 -9.69
C ARG A 68 10.68 -10.14 -8.48
N CYS A 69 11.28 -11.31 -8.71
CA CYS A 69 11.58 -12.29 -7.68
C CYS A 69 13.09 -12.51 -7.48
N ASP A 70 13.94 -11.87 -8.29
CA ASP A 70 15.40 -12.00 -8.19
C ASP A 70 16.05 -10.60 -8.19
N PRO A 71 16.51 -10.12 -7.02
CA PRO A 71 17.19 -8.84 -6.90
C PRO A 71 18.53 -8.80 -7.66
N GLY A 72 19.16 -9.95 -7.91
CA GLY A 72 20.38 -10.05 -8.71
C GLY A 72 20.17 -9.66 -10.17
N LEU A 73 18.93 -9.79 -10.69
CA LEU A 73 18.54 -9.31 -12.02
C LEU A 73 18.23 -7.80 -12.04
N VAL A 74 18.15 -7.16 -10.87
CA VAL A 74 17.93 -5.70 -10.72
C VAL A 74 19.24 -4.98 -10.47
N VAL A 75 20.05 -5.51 -9.54
CA VAL A 75 21.38 -5.01 -9.19
C VAL A 75 22.35 -6.19 -9.19
N VAL A 76 23.30 -6.18 -10.12
CA VAL A 76 24.34 -7.22 -10.17
C VAL A 76 25.15 -7.19 -8.87
N GLY A 77 25.33 -8.34 -8.24
CA GLY A 77 26.02 -8.44 -6.97
C GLY A 77 25.19 -7.97 -5.76
N ALA A 78 23.86 -7.90 -5.89
CA ALA A 78 22.96 -7.60 -4.76
C ALA A 78 23.21 -8.52 -3.57
N ARG A 79 23.35 -7.94 -2.37
CA ARG A 79 23.53 -8.66 -1.09
C ARG A 79 22.39 -8.44 -0.13
N SER A 80 21.77 -7.24 -0.17
CA SER A 80 20.70 -6.89 0.74
C SER A 80 19.58 -6.13 0.06
N ALA A 81 18.37 -6.29 0.61
CA ALA A 81 17.24 -5.43 0.37
C ALA A 81 16.98 -4.59 1.64
N VAL A 82 16.91 -3.27 1.48
CA VAL A 82 16.47 -2.35 2.53
C VAL A 82 15.04 -1.99 2.26
N VAL A 83 14.14 -2.30 3.17
CA VAL A 83 12.73 -1.97 3.05
C VAL A 83 12.35 -0.87 4.02
N LEU A 84 11.70 0.14 3.51
CA LEU A 84 11.38 1.39 4.18
C LEU A 84 9.88 1.59 4.21
N ALA A 85 9.34 2.13 5.30
CA ALA A 85 7.92 2.44 5.41
C ALA A 85 7.69 3.92 5.69
N LEU A 86 6.57 4.45 5.15
CA LEU A 86 6.06 5.80 5.40
C LEU A 86 4.59 5.69 5.80
N ASP A 87 4.26 5.99 7.04
CA ASP A 87 2.88 5.97 7.53
C ASP A 87 2.06 7.08 6.84
N TYR A 88 0.81 6.76 6.43
CA TYR A 88 -0.09 7.72 5.77
C TYR A 88 -1.48 7.82 6.41
N ASP A 89 -1.70 7.20 7.56
CA ASP A 89 -2.99 7.31 8.24
C ASP A 89 -3.32 8.75 8.66
N SER A 90 -4.56 9.03 8.93
CA SER A 90 -5.06 10.33 9.39
C SER A 90 -6.27 10.14 10.31
N ASP A 91 -6.64 11.17 11.07
CA ASP A 91 -7.81 11.18 11.96
C ASP A 91 -9.16 11.25 11.21
N ALA A 92 -9.13 11.34 9.87
CA ALA A 92 -10.35 11.36 9.07
C ALA A 92 -11.10 10.01 9.15
N PRO A 93 -12.44 10.00 8.92
CA PRO A 93 -13.26 8.79 9.03
C PRO A 93 -12.77 7.64 8.14
N ARG A 94 -13.04 6.41 8.54
CA ARG A 94 -12.81 5.22 7.73
C ARG A 94 -13.87 5.08 6.63
N SER A 95 -13.54 4.39 5.54
CA SER A 95 -14.54 4.14 4.48
C SER A 95 -15.76 3.40 5.00
N VAL A 96 -15.57 2.44 5.90
CA VAL A 96 -16.67 1.67 6.51
C VAL A 96 -17.61 2.53 7.36
N ASP A 97 -17.15 3.66 7.89
CA ASP A 97 -17.97 4.59 8.68
C ASP A 97 -18.81 5.50 7.77
N VAL A 98 -18.33 5.79 6.56
CA VAL A 98 -19.00 6.67 5.58
C VAL A 98 -19.84 5.86 4.60
N LEU A 99 -19.30 4.77 4.06
CA LEU A 99 -19.93 3.96 3.02
C LEU A 99 -20.72 2.77 3.57
N GLY A 100 -20.61 2.47 4.87
CA GLY A 100 -21.04 1.19 5.40
C GLY A 100 -20.18 0.04 4.88
N ARG A 101 -20.43 -1.15 5.38
CA ARG A 101 -19.63 -2.35 5.06
C ARG A 101 -19.77 -2.87 3.62
N GLN A 102 -20.87 -2.50 2.95
CA GLN A 102 -21.10 -2.89 1.54
C GLN A 102 -20.47 -1.89 0.56
N GLY A 103 -20.00 -0.72 1.05
CA GLY A 103 -19.37 0.30 0.21
C GLY A 103 -20.35 1.08 -0.67
N ASP A 104 -21.62 1.13 -0.31
CA ASP A 104 -22.69 1.70 -1.12
C ASP A 104 -23.72 2.53 -0.31
N ALA A 105 -23.34 2.99 0.87
CA ALA A 105 -24.20 3.79 1.76
C ALA A 105 -23.67 5.20 2.01
N ALA A 106 -22.89 5.77 1.07
CA ALA A 106 -22.46 7.16 1.16
C ALA A 106 -23.68 8.11 1.21
N PRO A 107 -23.55 9.26 1.88
CA PRO A 107 -24.53 10.33 1.77
C PRO A 107 -24.77 10.70 0.29
N ALA A 108 -26.03 10.97 -0.07
CA ALA A 108 -26.40 11.30 -1.45
C ALA A 108 -25.53 12.43 -2.00
N GLY A 109 -25.04 12.27 -3.22
CA GLY A 109 -24.17 13.24 -3.88
C GLY A 109 -22.71 13.19 -3.44
N THR A 110 -22.32 12.28 -2.54
CA THR A 110 -20.91 12.10 -2.15
C THR A 110 -20.37 10.74 -2.61
N GLY A 111 -19.03 10.64 -2.77
CA GLY A 111 -18.35 9.42 -3.14
C GLY A 111 -17.14 9.15 -2.24
N TRP A 112 -16.35 8.15 -2.58
CA TRP A 112 -15.13 7.80 -1.84
C TRP A 112 -13.90 7.82 -2.73
N ILE A 113 -12.88 8.53 -2.26
CA ILE A 113 -11.49 8.41 -2.73
C ILE A 113 -10.72 7.67 -1.64
N SER A 114 -9.96 6.66 -2.01
CA SER A 114 -9.13 5.89 -1.07
C SER A 114 -8.17 6.79 -0.30
N ARG A 115 -8.04 6.53 1.00
CA ARG A 115 -7.26 7.31 1.97
C ARG A 115 -5.85 7.64 1.51
N TYR A 116 -5.18 6.69 0.85
CA TYR A 116 -3.81 6.86 0.39
C TYR A 116 -3.63 8.00 -0.62
N ALA A 117 -4.71 8.42 -1.29
CA ALA A 117 -4.71 9.42 -2.34
C ALA A 117 -5.24 10.80 -1.88
N TRP A 118 -5.47 10.99 -0.58
CA TRP A 118 -5.98 12.26 -0.07
C TRP A 118 -4.96 13.38 -0.02
N GLY A 119 -3.67 13.04 0.13
CA GLY A 119 -2.55 13.98 0.16
C GLY A 119 -1.81 14.11 -1.17
N ASP A 120 -0.53 14.41 -1.04
CA ASP A 120 0.42 14.39 -2.14
C ASP A 120 0.65 12.96 -2.63
N ASP A 121 1.05 12.83 -3.88
CA ASP A 121 1.46 11.57 -4.47
C ASP A 121 2.65 10.99 -3.67
N TYR A 122 2.44 9.81 -3.11
CA TYR A 122 3.43 9.15 -2.26
C TYR A 122 4.75 8.87 -2.97
N HIS A 123 4.75 8.71 -4.30
CA HIS A 123 5.97 8.58 -5.08
C HIS A 123 6.85 9.82 -4.89
N LEU A 124 6.28 11.02 -4.99
CA LEU A 124 7.04 12.27 -4.84
C LEU A 124 7.61 12.44 -3.43
N VAL A 125 6.84 12.04 -2.41
CA VAL A 125 7.27 12.12 -1.02
C VAL A 125 8.38 11.10 -0.73
N ALA A 126 8.18 9.85 -1.13
CA ALA A 126 9.15 8.78 -0.94
C ALA A 126 10.44 9.03 -1.72
N GLU A 127 10.35 9.42 -3.00
CA GLU A 127 11.52 9.73 -3.82
C GLU A 127 12.39 10.85 -3.24
N ARG A 128 11.77 11.93 -2.73
CA ARG A 128 12.51 13.01 -2.07
C ARG A 128 13.35 12.48 -0.89
N ARG A 129 12.76 11.61 -0.07
CA ARG A 129 13.43 10.99 1.09
C ARG A 129 14.49 9.98 0.67
N LEU A 130 14.21 9.19 -0.36
CA LEU A 130 15.16 8.23 -0.92
C LEU A 130 16.40 8.92 -1.51
N ARG A 131 16.22 10.03 -2.21
CA ARG A 131 17.35 10.85 -2.70
C ARG A 131 18.20 11.38 -1.54
N ALA A 132 17.56 11.96 -0.51
CA ALA A 132 18.27 12.43 0.67
C ALA A 132 18.97 11.28 1.42
N LEU A 133 18.37 10.10 1.51
CA LEU A 133 19.02 8.92 2.10
C LEU A 133 20.21 8.48 1.26
N THR A 134 20.07 8.39 -0.05
CA THR A 134 21.14 7.98 -0.98
C THR A 134 22.35 8.92 -0.87
N GLU A 135 22.14 10.23 -0.89
CA GLU A 135 23.20 11.24 -0.73
C GLU A 135 23.94 11.08 0.61
N ARG A 136 23.21 10.85 1.70
CA ARG A 136 23.81 10.63 3.03
C ARG A 136 24.57 9.32 3.13
N VAL A 137 24.00 8.23 2.58
CA VAL A 137 24.69 6.94 2.52
C VAL A 137 25.96 7.08 1.71
N GLU A 138 25.93 7.71 0.54
CA GLU A 138 27.11 7.93 -0.29
C GLU A 138 28.18 8.77 0.46
N ALA A 139 27.79 9.83 1.14
CA ALA A 139 28.72 10.66 1.89
C ALA A 139 29.39 9.94 3.06
N VAL A 140 28.67 9.07 3.77
CA VAL A 140 29.16 8.36 4.95
C VAL A 140 29.90 7.07 4.56
N LEU A 141 29.37 6.31 3.62
CA LEU A 141 29.85 4.97 3.28
C LEU A 141 30.72 4.94 2.01
N GLY A 142 30.42 5.81 1.03
CA GLY A 142 31.07 5.79 -0.29
C GLY A 142 32.60 5.75 -0.25
N PRO A 143 33.28 6.61 0.53
CA PRO A 143 34.74 6.63 0.60
C PRO A 143 35.37 5.42 1.30
N ARG A 144 34.59 4.56 1.92
CA ARG A 144 35.04 3.58 2.94
C ARG A 144 34.56 2.17 2.74
N LEU A 145 33.72 1.92 1.72
CA LEU A 145 33.24 0.59 1.42
C LEU A 145 34.37 -0.26 0.80
N PRO A 146 34.92 -1.25 1.53
CA PRO A 146 35.92 -2.15 0.97
C PRO A 146 35.30 -2.96 -0.16
N LEU A 147 36.10 -3.30 -1.18
CA LEU A 147 35.71 -4.13 -2.31
C LEU A 147 35.13 -5.49 -1.85
N ASP A 148 35.66 -6.05 -0.76
CA ASP A 148 35.25 -7.34 -0.19
C ASP A 148 33.79 -7.36 0.33
N PHE A 149 33.16 -6.19 0.55
CA PHE A 149 31.77 -6.07 0.97
C PHE A 149 30.76 -6.03 -0.18
N ARG A 150 31.24 -6.08 -1.41
CA ARG A 150 30.37 -6.12 -2.59
C ARG A 150 30.16 -7.55 -3.04
N GLY A 151 28.94 -7.83 -3.51
CA GLY A 151 28.62 -9.17 -4.03
C GLY A 151 29.48 -9.55 -5.23
N ALA A 152 29.69 -10.84 -5.44
CA ALA A 152 30.42 -11.37 -6.59
C ALA A 152 29.82 -10.84 -7.90
N GLY A 153 30.67 -10.28 -8.76
CA GLY A 153 30.25 -9.66 -10.02
C GLY A 153 29.90 -8.18 -9.93
N ALA A 154 29.97 -7.55 -8.73
CA ALA A 154 29.94 -6.09 -8.62
C ALA A 154 31.22 -5.53 -9.27
N ASP A 155 31.06 -4.38 -9.95
CA ASP A 155 32.17 -3.65 -10.57
C ASP A 155 33.22 -3.28 -9.50
N ASP A 156 34.51 -3.48 -9.81
CA ASP A 156 35.65 -3.22 -8.92
C ASP A 156 35.92 -1.71 -8.70
N GLY A 157 35.13 -0.83 -9.32
CA GLY A 157 35.19 0.62 -9.12
C GLY A 157 34.73 1.07 -7.72
N PRO A 158 34.89 2.34 -7.36
CA PRO A 158 34.39 2.91 -6.11
C PRO A 158 32.88 2.74 -5.99
N PHE A 159 32.35 2.74 -4.76
CA PHE A 159 30.91 2.71 -4.52
C PHE A 159 30.23 3.86 -5.30
N ASP A 160 29.22 3.48 -6.08
CA ASP A 160 28.38 4.41 -6.82
C ASP A 160 26.92 4.14 -6.41
N ALA A 161 26.33 5.06 -5.69
CA ALA A 161 24.97 4.94 -5.18
C ALA A 161 23.93 4.71 -6.29
N ARG A 162 24.17 5.15 -7.52
CA ARG A 162 23.27 4.90 -8.66
C ARG A 162 23.28 3.43 -9.11
N ARG A 163 24.40 2.76 -8.95
CA ARG A 163 24.61 1.37 -9.31
C ARG A 163 24.40 0.44 -8.12
N ASP A 164 24.99 0.78 -6.98
CA ASP A 164 25.15 -0.09 -5.82
C ASP A 164 24.05 0.09 -4.77
N PHE A 165 23.15 1.07 -4.96
CA PHE A 165 22.07 1.41 -4.02
C PHE A 165 20.82 1.88 -4.78
N ARG A 166 20.19 0.92 -5.45
CA ARG A 166 19.04 1.22 -6.33
C ARG A 166 17.74 1.15 -5.56
N TRP A 167 17.05 2.26 -5.50
CA TRP A 167 15.74 2.36 -4.86
C TRP A 167 14.58 2.32 -5.87
N GLU A 168 13.45 1.86 -5.38
CA GLU A 168 12.17 1.74 -6.10
C GLU A 168 11.01 2.09 -5.16
N VAL A 169 9.95 2.62 -5.72
CA VAL A 169 8.68 2.89 -5.06
C VAL A 169 7.57 2.45 -5.99
N ASP A 170 6.87 1.36 -5.70
CA ASP A 170 5.70 0.83 -6.42
C ASP A 170 5.90 0.54 -7.92
N TYR A 171 6.58 1.40 -8.67
CA TYR A 171 6.80 1.25 -10.11
C TYR A 171 7.98 0.34 -10.50
N GLY A 172 8.73 -0.12 -9.53
CA GLY A 172 9.86 -1.04 -9.75
C GLY A 172 9.42 -2.49 -10.02
N PRO A 173 10.37 -3.34 -10.42
CA PRO A 173 10.07 -4.76 -10.64
C PRO A 173 9.91 -5.56 -9.36
N MET A 174 10.30 -5.05 -8.18
CA MET A 174 10.33 -5.83 -6.94
C MET A 174 8.94 -6.11 -6.38
N LEU A 175 8.77 -7.27 -5.74
CA LEU A 175 7.58 -7.61 -4.94
C LEU A 175 7.74 -7.01 -3.53
N GLU A 176 7.59 -5.69 -3.38
CA GLU A 176 7.92 -4.93 -2.18
C GLU A 176 7.34 -5.51 -0.90
N ARG A 177 6.08 -5.96 -0.92
CA ARG A 177 5.41 -6.56 0.25
C ARG A 177 6.07 -7.86 0.71
N ARG A 178 6.60 -8.65 -0.22
CA ARG A 178 7.32 -9.89 0.12
C ARG A 178 8.68 -9.60 0.74
N TRP A 179 9.37 -8.59 0.23
CA TRP A 179 10.63 -8.13 0.83
C TRP A 179 10.39 -7.48 2.18
N ALA A 180 9.30 -6.73 2.36
CA ALA A 180 8.93 -6.13 3.63
C ALA A 180 8.59 -7.18 4.71
N GLU A 181 7.96 -8.29 4.34
CA GLU A 181 7.71 -9.42 5.24
C GLU A 181 9.02 -10.07 5.69
N GLU A 182 9.93 -10.31 4.75
CA GLU A 182 11.25 -10.90 5.05
C GLU A 182 12.13 -9.96 5.87
N ALA A 183 12.02 -8.65 5.62
CA ALA A 183 12.72 -7.60 6.37
C ALA A 183 12.10 -7.28 7.74
N GLY A 184 11.12 -8.05 8.21
CA GLY A 184 10.55 -7.90 9.54
C GLY A 184 9.64 -6.68 9.74
N LEU A 185 9.13 -6.04 8.67
CA LEU A 185 8.21 -4.91 8.80
C LEU A 185 6.77 -5.34 9.12
N GLY A 186 6.47 -6.62 9.08
CA GLY A 186 5.15 -7.18 9.32
C GLY A 186 4.94 -8.47 8.55
N TRP A 187 3.70 -8.90 8.41
CA TRP A 187 3.31 -10.07 7.62
C TRP A 187 2.32 -9.69 6.54
N GLN A 188 2.26 -10.47 5.47
CA GLN A 188 1.23 -10.31 4.45
C GLN A 188 -0.12 -10.79 4.98
N GLY A 189 -1.04 -9.85 5.24
CA GLY A 189 -2.39 -10.14 5.68
C GLY A 189 -3.22 -10.90 4.63
N LYS A 190 -4.36 -11.49 5.04
CA LYS A 190 -5.28 -12.20 4.12
C LYS A 190 -5.81 -11.30 2.99
N HIS A 191 -5.83 -9.98 3.18
CA HIS A 191 -6.16 -8.97 2.16
C HIS A 191 -5.00 -8.59 1.23
N THR A 192 -3.88 -9.29 1.29
CA THR A 192 -2.66 -9.08 0.50
C THR A 192 -1.81 -7.85 0.85
N LEU A 193 -2.27 -6.96 1.73
CA LEU A 193 -1.46 -5.85 2.22
C LEU A 193 -0.53 -6.31 3.35
N LEU A 194 0.58 -5.59 3.56
CA LEU A 194 1.44 -5.82 4.71
C LEU A 194 0.78 -5.26 5.98
N VAL A 195 0.88 -5.97 7.08
CA VAL A 195 0.34 -5.60 8.40
C VAL A 195 1.47 -5.58 9.41
N ASP A 196 1.68 -4.44 10.04
CA ASP A 196 2.58 -4.29 11.18
C ASP A 196 1.78 -4.51 12.48
N PRO A 197 2.26 -5.34 13.43
CA PRO A 197 1.52 -5.64 14.66
C PRO A 197 1.25 -4.41 15.53
N ALA A 198 2.11 -3.39 15.47
CA ALA A 198 2.03 -2.19 16.30
C ALA A 198 1.50 -0.94 15.59
N ARG A 199 1.36 -0.98 14.25
CA ARG A 199 1.03 0.18 13.40
C ARG A 199 -0.08 -0.08 12.38
N GLY A 200 -0.58 -1.32 12.26
CA GLY A 200 -1.57 -1.67 11.24
C GLY A 200 -1.01 -1.71 9.83
N SER A 201 -1.74 -1.24 8.84
CA SER A 201 -1.38 -1.37 7.42
C SER A 201 -1.40 -0.07 6.61
N TYR A 202 -1.61 1.09 7.25
CA TYR A 202 -1.66 2.38 6.56
C TYR A 202 -0.26 2.98 6.38
N PHE A 203 0.57 2.32 5.56
CA PHE A 203 1.89 2.80 5.20
C PHE A 203 2.25 2.42 3.76
N PHE A 204 3.03 3.28 3.13
CA PHE A 204 3.68 3.02 1.84
C PHE A 204 4.99 2.30 2.07
N LEU A 205 5.41 1.56 1.06
CA LEU A 205 6.71 0.89 1.03
C LEU A 205 7.62 1.57 0.01
N ALA A 206 8.91 1.50 0.28
CA ALA A 206 9.97 1.72 -0.67
C ALA A 206 11.04 0.66 -0.45
N THR A 207 11.68 0.21 -1.52
CA THR A 207 12.68 -0.85 -1.45
C THR A 207 13.97 -0.35 -2.08
N ILE A 208 15.10 -0.67 -1.45
CA ILE A 208 16.43 -0.42 -1.99
C ILE A 208 17.12 -1.76 -2.13
N ILE A 209 17.59 -2.07 -3.32
CA ILE A 209 18.48 -3.20 -3.58
C ILE A 209 19.92 -2.70 -3.59
N THR A 210 20.78 -3.35 -2.80
CA THR A 210 22.16 -2.88 -2.62
C THR A 210 23.16 -4.01 -2.64
N THR A 211 24.36 -3.70 -3.10
CA THR A 211 25.53 -4.58 -3.03
C THR A 211 26.16 -4.60 -1.61
N ILE A 212 25.73 -3.69 -0.72
CA ILE A 212 26.19 -3.64 0.66
C ILE A 212 25.63 -4.83 1.44
N GLU A 213 26.48 -5.53 2.18
CA GLU A 213 26.03 -6.55 3.12
C GLU A 213 25.49 -5.91 4.40
N LEU A 214 24.22 -6.16 4.68
CA LEU A 214 23.54 -5.71 5.89
C LEU A 214 23.05 -6.92 6.68
N VAL A 215 22.99 -6.80 7.99
CA VAL A 215 22.45 -7.86 8.85
C VAL A 215 20.93 -7.91 8.68
N PRO A 216 20.36 -9.02 8.23
CA PRO A 216 18.93 -9.13 8.04
C PRO A 216 18.16 -9.10 9.36
N ASP A 217 16.99 -8.47 9.35
CA ASP A 217 16.05 -8.54 10.46
C ASP A 217 15.26 -9.86 10.42
N ALA A 218 14.70 -10.26 11.55
CA ALA A 218 13.87 -11.45 11.63
C ALA A 218 12.44 -11.16 11.13
N PRO A 219 11.84 -12.05 10.33
CA PRO A 219 10.44 -11.93 9.91
C PRO A 219 9.48 -11.93 11.12
N VAL A 220 8.39 -11.19 10.97
CA VAL A 220 7.28 -11.17 11.95
C VAL A 220 6.33 -12.33 11.68
N ALA A 221 5.87 -13.00 12.73
CA ALA A 221 4.88 -14.06 12.63
C ALA A 221 3.54 -13.54 12.11
N ASP A 222 2.78 -14.41 11.43
CA ASP A 222 1.42 -14.10 10.99
C ASP A 222 0.44 -14.16 12.16
N HIS A 223 -0.28 -13.06 12.38
CA HIS A 223 -1.30 -12.93 13.41
C HIS A 223 -2.74 -12.84 12.84
N CYS A 224 -2.96 -13.16 11.56
CA CYS A 224 -4.32 -13.19 10.99
C CYS A 224 -5.22 -14.28 11.62
N GLY A 225 -4.63 -15.39 12.07
CA GLY A 225 -5.36 -16.48 12.72
C GLY A 225 -6.62 -16.92 11.95
N SER A 226 -7.73 -17.09 12.63
CA SER A 226 -9.04 -17.44 12.06
C SER A 226 -9.81 -16.23 11.48
N CYS A 227 -9.36 -14.98 11.68
CA CYS A 227 -10.05 -13.77 11.23
C CYS A 227 -10.26 -13.75 9.72
N THR A 228 -11.50 -13.45 9.26
CA THR A 228 -11.87 -13.34 7.85
C THR A 228 -12.48 -11.97 7.49
N ARG A 229 -12.47 -10.99 8.39
CA ARG A 229 -13.17 -9.70 8.22
C ARG A 229 -12.89 -9.02 6.88
N CYS A 230 -11.64 -9.03 6.41
CA CYS A 230 -11.25 -8.42 5.14
C CYS A 230 -11.79 -9.19 3.91
N ILE A 231 -11.96 -10.50 4.02
CA ILE A 231 -12.57 -11.33 2.98
C ILE A 231 -14.09 -11.08 2.95
N ASP A 232 -14.71 -11.08 4.11
CA ASP A 232 -16.18 -10.96 4.27
C ASP A 232 -16.68 -9.57 3.85
N VAL A 233 -15.90 -8.50 4.09
CA VAL A 233 -16.28 -7.13 3.75
C VAL A 233 -16.13 -6.82 2.26
N CYS A 234 -15.37 -7.62 1.50
CA CYS A 234 -15.11 -7.32 0.09
C CYS A 234 -16.39 -7.43 -0.74
N PRO A 235 -16.98 -6.32 -1.23
CA PRO A 235 -18.30 -6.34 -1.88
C PRO A 235 -18.29 -7.09 -3.20
N THR A 236 -17.13 -7.19 -3.83
CA THR A 236 -16.92 -7.90 -5.10
C THR A 236 -16.32 -9.30 -4.92
N GLN A 237 -16.05 -9.71 -3.67
CA GLN A 237 -15.36 -10.96 -3.34
C GLN A 237 -14.06 -11.15 -4.13
N ALA A 238 -13.31 -10.06 -4.30
CA ALA A 238 -12.03 -10.06 -5.02
C ALA A 238 -10.94 -10.85 -4.28
N ILE A 239 -11.03 -10.99 -2.94
CA ILE A 239 -10.12 -11.82 -2.14
C ILE A 239 -10.67 -13.26 -2.19
N VAL A 240 -10.24 -14.02 -3.19
CA VAL A 240 -10.78 -15.34 -3.50
C VAL A 240 -10.30 -16.45 -2.56
N ALA A 241 -9.17 -16.21 -1.89
CA ALA A 241 -8.63 -17.02 -0.81
C ALA A 241 -7.69 -16.14 0.06
N PRO A 242 -7.33 -16.56 1.27
CA PRO A 242 -6.32 -15.86 2.06
C PRO A 242 -5.06 -15.58 1.24
N ARG A 243 -4.65 -14.31 1.13
CA ARG A 243 -3.48 -13.84 0.37
C ARG A 243 -3.56 -14.04 -1.16
N LEU A 244 -4.77 -14.31 -1.69
CA LEU A 244 -5.00 -14.45 -3.14
C LEU A 244 -6.09 -13.48 -3.57
N LEU A 245 -5.71 -12.50 -4.41
CA LEU A 245 -6.59 -11.48 -4.95
C LEU A 245 -6.81 -11.69 -6.45
N ASP A 246 -8.06 -11.76 -6.88
CA ASP A 246 -8.43 -11.60 -8.29
C ASP A 246 -8.60 -10.10 -8.59
N ALA A 247 -7.59 -9.50 -9.18
CA ALA A 247 -7.58 -8.07 -9.44
C ALA A 247 -8.66 -7.61 -10.43
N ARG A 248 -9.18 -8.50 -11.28
CA ARG A 248 -10.31 -8.21 -12.19
C ARG A 248 -11.56 -7.78 -11.43
N ARG A 249 -11.70 -8.24 -10.19
CA ARG A 249 -12.85 -7.98 -9.31
C ARG A 249 -12.58 -6.87 -8.30
N CYS A 250 -11.32 -6.47 -8.10
CA CYS A 250 -10.95 -5.48 -7.10
C CYS A 250 -11.40 -4.07 -7.49
N LEU A 251 -12.14 -3.38 -6.62
CA LEU A 251 -12.61 -2.01 -6.86
C LEU A 251 -11.45 -1.04 -7.10
N SER A 252 -10.31 -1.23 -6.43
CA SER A 252 -9.12 -0.41 -6.71
C SER A 252 -8.64 -0.60 -8.14
N THR A 253 -8.63 -1.82 -8.64
CA THR A 253 -8.27 -2.10 -10.05
C THR A 253 -9.28 -1.50 -11.02
N LEU A 254 -10.58 -1.70 -10.77
CA LEU A 254 -11.64 -1.17 -11.63
C LEU A 254 -11.60 0.36 -11.70
N THR A 255 -11.40 1.03 -10.58
CA THR A 255 -11.43 2.49 -10.52
C THR A 255 -10.12 3.16 -10.93
N ILE A 256 -8.97 2.49 -10.82
CA ILE A 256 -7.64 3.09 -11.03
C ILE A 256 -6.98 2.58 -12.32
N GLU A 257 -6.98 1.26 -12.55
CA GLU A 257 -6.18 0.64 -13.60
C GLU A 257 -6.96 0.40 -14.91
N THR A 258 -8.29 0.24 -14.83
CA THR A 258 -9.12 0.04 -16.02
C THR A 258 -9.14 1.31 -16.89
N ARG A 259 -8.89 1.15 -18.18
CA ARG A 259 -8.96 2.23 -19.17
C ARG A 259 -10.17 2.02 -20.08
N GLY A 260 -10.74 3.13 -20.57
CA GLY A 260 -11.96 3.09 -21.37
C GLY A 260 -13.23 2.90 -20.54
N PRO A 261 -14.38 2.57 -21.19
CA PRO A 261 -15.66 2.38 -20.52
C PRO A 261 -15.63 1.15 -19.59
N LEU A 262 -16.45 1.18 -18.55
CA LEU A 262 -16.75 0.00 -17.74
C LEU A 262 -17.98 -0.71 -18.33
N GLU A 263 -17.98 -2.03 -18.28
CA GLU A 263 -19.17 -2.78 -18.54
C GLU A 263 -20.27 -2.44 -17.51
N PRO A 264 -21.57 -2.49 -17.87
CA PRO A 264 -22.64 -2.14 -16.92
C PRO A 264 -22.59 -2.87 -15.58
N ALA A 265 -22.17 -4.14 -15.60
CA ALA A 265 -22.00 -4.94 -14.39
C ALA A 265 -20.83 -4.42 -13.53
N GLU A 266 -19.71 -4.06 -14.15
CA GLU A 266 -18.55 -3.49 -13.46
C GLU A 266 -18.87 -2.12 -12.86
N ALA A 267 -19.56 -1.25 -13.62
CA ALA A 267 -20.02 0.05 -13.16
C ALA A 267 -20.94 -0.06 -11.94
N ALA A 268 -21.82 -1.07 -11.92
CA ALA A 268 -22.68 -1.33 -10.77
C ALA A 268 -21.90 -1.76 -9.53
N LEU A 269 -20.79 -2.50 -9.69
CA LEU A 269 -19.94 -2.95 -8.58
C LEU A 269 -19.22 -1.80 -7.86
N LEU A 270 -19.02 -0.64 -8.51
CA LEU A 270 -18.30 0.47 -7.88
C LEU A 270 -18.96 0.96 -6.60
N GLY A 271 -20.27 0.71 -6.39
CA GLY A 271 -20.99 1.27 -5.23
C GLY A 271 -20.83 2.78 -5.22
N ASP A 272 -20.18 3.32 -4.19
CA ASP A 272 -19.86 4.76 -4.04
C ASP A 272 -18.35 5.07 -4.20
N HIS A 273 -17.57 4.13 -4.71
CA HIS A 273 -16.11 4.29 -4.87
C HIS A 273 -15.77 5.01 -6.19
N VAL A 274 -15.19 6.20 -6.05
CA VAL A 274 -14.72 7.01 -7.19
C VAL A 274 -13.27 6.69 -7.56
N PHE A 275 -12.42 6.40 -6.55
CA PHE A 275 -11.00 6.12 -6.75
C PHE A 275 -10.45 5.24 -5.62
N GLY A 276 -10.06 4.02 -5.92
CA GLY A 276 -9.54 3.08 -4.93
C GLY A 276 -10.63 2.52 -4.00
N CYS A 277 -10.22 1.74 -3.00
CA CYS A 277 -11.10 1.11 -2.02
C CYS A 277 -10.31 0.76 -0.76
N ASP A 278 -10.82 1.12 0.41
CA ASP A 278 -10.15 0.89 1.69
C ASP A 278 -10.85 -0.18 2.55
N LEU A 279 -12.01 -0.72 2.14
CA LEU A 279 -12.88 -1.56 2.96
C LEU A 279 -12.15 -2.73 3.63
N CYS A 280 -11.38 -3.50 2.87
CA CYS A 280 -10.65 -4.66 3.42
C CYS A 280 -9.52 -4.25 4.39
N GLN A 281 -8.97 -3.06 4.21
CA GLN A 281 -7.96 -2.47 5.09
C GLN A 281 -8.60 -1.90 6.35
N ASP A 282 -9.69 -1.15 6.21
CA ASP A 282 -10.40 -0.49 7.32
C ASP A 282 -10.93 -1.46 8.37
N VAL A 283 -11.41 -2.65 7.95
CA VAL A 283 -11.93 -3.65 8.90
C VAL A 283 -10.83 -4.49 9.57
N CYS A 284 -9.58 -4.31 9.17
CA CYS A 284 -8.47 -5.06 9.78
C CYS A 284 -8.30 -4.63 11.25
N PRO A 285 -8.38 -5.57 12.22
CA PRO A 285 -8.32 -5.22 13.63
C PRO A 285 -6.99 -4.58 14.05
N PHE A 286 -5.91 -4.83 13.29
CA PHE A 286 -4.60 -4.23 13.56
C PHE A 286 -4.56 -2.74 13.24
N ASN A 287 -5.46 -2.22 12.40
CA ASN A 287 -5.54 -0.79 12.12
C ASN A 287 -6.07 0.07 13.29
N ARG A 288 -6.51 -0.55 14.39
CA ARG A 288 -6.75 0.15 15.66
C ARG A 288 -5.46 0.71 16.28
N PHE A 289 -4.30 0.17 15.90
CA PHE A 289 -2.99 0.61 16.36
C PHE A 289 -2.33 1.64 15.43
N SER A 290 -2.95 1.92 14.28
CA SER A 290 -2.42 2.93 13.37
C SER A 290 -2.46 4.32 14.01
N ARG A 291 -1.57 5.19 13.55
CA ARG A 291 -1.43 6.55 14.06
C ARG A 291 -1.41 7.52 12.91
N PRO A 292 -1.97 8.72 13.09
CA PRO A 292 -1.87 9.76 12.09
C PRO A 292 -0.42 10.01 11.66
N SER A 293 -0.24 10.21 10.37
CA SER A 293 1.07 10.49 9.80
C SER A 293 1.57 11.87 10.22
N GLY A 294 2.83 11.94 10.58
CA GLY A 294 3.54 13.21 10.76
C GLY A 294 4.06 13.84 9.46
N GLU A 295 3.85 13.21 8.30
CA GLU A 295 4.24 13.75 6.99
C GLU A 295 3.21 14.74 6.48
N PRO A 296 3.55 16.05 6.38
CA PRO A 296 2.59 17.06 5.94
C PRO A 296 2.03 16.80 4.53
N GLY A 297 2.82 16.16 3.67
CA GLY A 297 2.40 15.80 2.31
C GLY A 297 1.25 14.77 2.30
N PHE A 298 1.02 14.02 3.37
CA PHE A 298 -0.06 13.03 3.44
C PHE A 298 -1.30 13.55 4.16
N ALA A 299 -1.30 14.80 4.63
CA ALA A 299 -2.49 15.42 5.19
C ALA A 299 -3.63 15.43 4.16
N PRO A 300 -4.87 15.08 4.56
CA PRO A 300 -6.02 15.12 3.66
C PRO A 300 -6.21 16.51 3.08
N ARG A 301 -6.26 16.62 1.76
CA ARG A 301 -6.62 17.88 1.07
C ARG A 301 -8.12 18.10 1.17
N GLU A 302 -8.51 19.36 1.24
CA GLU A 302 -9.92 19.75 1.29
C GLU A 302 -10.73 19.14 0.13
N GLY A 303 -11.89 18.58 0.47
CA GLY A 303 -12.81 17.98 -0.48
C GLY A 303 -12.34 16.65 -1.11
N LEU A 304 -11.34 15.95 -0.54
CA LEU A 304 -10.96 14.59 -0.99
C LEU A 304 -11.49 13.50 -0.06
N VAL A 305 -11.82 13.82 1.18
CA VAL A 305 -12.54 12.89 2.07
C VAL A 305 -14.03 13.03 1.76
N ALA A 306 -14.68 11.97 1.32
CA ALA A 306 -16.09 11.97 0.90
C ALA A 306 -16.44 13.11 -0.09
N PRO A 307 -15.78 13.18 -1.26
CA PRO A 307 -15.91 14.29 -2.20
C PRO A 307 -17.33 14.45 -2.73
N ASP A 308 -17.72 15.71 -3.00
CA ASP A 308 -18.95 16.04 -3.72
C ASP A 308 -18.85 15.60 -5.19
N LEU A 309 -19.78 14.73 -5.61
CA LEU A 309 -19.78 14.14 -6.95
C LEU A 309 -20.12 15.18 -8.04
N ALA A 310 -20.97 16.17 -7.74
CA ALA A 310 -21.32 17.21 -8.71
C ALA A 310 -20.12 18.12 -8.96
N ALA A 311 -19.37 18.45 -7.90
CA ALA A 311 -18.13 19.21 -8.04
C ALA A 311 -17.06 18.44 -8.82
N LEU A 312 -16.96 17.10 -8.66
CA LEU A 312 -16.06 16.28 -9.46
C LEU A 312 -16.50 16.16 -10.93
N ALA A 313 -17.80 16.00 -11.16
CA ALA A 313 -18.40 15.91 -12.49
C ALA A 313 -18.18 17.20 -13.32
N ALA A 314 -18.18 18.36 -12.66
CA ALA A 314 -18.02 19.66 -13.31
C ALA A 314 -16.57 20.01 -13.70
N LEU A 315 -15.58 19.17 -13.37
CA LEU A 315 -14.18 19.46 -13.66
C LEU A 315 -13.88 19.37 -15.17
N ASP A 316 -13.42 20.48 -15.74
CA ASP A 316 -12.74 20.46 -17.03
C ASP A 316 -11.25 20.01 -16.89
N ASP A 317 -10.52 19.90 -17.98
CA ASP A 317 -9.14 19.43 -17.98
C ASP A 317 -8.22 20.35 -17.16
N LYS A 318 -8.43 21.67 -17.22
CA LYS A 318 -7.64 22.66 -16.49
C LYS A 318 -7.91 22.58 -15.00
N ALA A 319 -9.18 22.52 -14.61
CA ALA A 319 -9.58 22.39 -13.21
C ALA A 319 -9.15 21.04 -12.61
N PHE A 320 -9.25 19.93 -13.36
CA PHE A 320 -8.74 18.63 -12.96
C PHE A 320 -7.22 18.67 -12.74
N ALA A 321 -6.46 19.21 -13.70
CA ALA A 321 -5.01 19.31 -13.60
C ALA A 321 -4.56 20.16 -12.38
N ALA A 322 -5.29 21.22 -12.07
CA ALA A 322 -5.03 22.08 -10.91
C ALA A 322 -5.40 21.37 -9.60
N ARG A 323 -6.61 20.81 -9.49
CA ARG A 323 -7.11 20.16 -8.28
C ARG A 323 -6.29 18.95 -7.87
N PHE A 324 -5.85 18.14 -8.83
CA PHE A 324 -5.08 16.93 -8.61
C PHE A 324 -3.59 17.09 -8.92
N ALA A 325 -3.07 18.32 -8.96
CA ALA A 325 -1.64 18.54 -9.04
C ALA A 325 -0.93 17.83 -7.89
N LYS A 326 0.12 17.05 -8.22
CA LYS A 326 0.88 16.23 -7.24
C LYS A 326 0.01 15.23 -6.43
N SER A 327 -1.12 14.81 -6.94
CA SER A 327 -1.98 13.80 -6.31
C SER A 327 -1.93 12.48 -7.08
N ALA A 328 -2.01 11.35 -6.37
CA ALA A 328 -2.10 10.02 -6.98
C ALA A 328 -3.35 9.85 -7.87
N VAL A 329 -4.41 10.61 -7.61
CA VAL A 329 -5.65 10.61 -8.42
C VAL A 329 -5.36 10.99 -9.88
N LYS A 330 -4.32 11.78 -10.13
CA LYS A 330 -3.92 12.18 -11.50
C LYS A 330 -3.61 10.99 -12.42
N ARG A 331 -3.22 9.83 -11.86
CA ARG A 331 -2.99 8.58 -12.60
C ARG A 331 -4.21 8.14 -13.41
N ASN A 332 -5.41 8.41 -12.90
CA ASN A 332 -6.66 8.02 -13.55
C ASN A 332 -7.00 8.89 -14.77
N LYS A 333 -6.34 10.05 -14.93
CA LYS A 333 -6.70 11.11 -15.85
C LYS A 333 -8.15 11.60 -15.60
N ARG A 334 -8.55 12.68 -16.26
CA ARG A 334 -9.90 13.22 -16.10
C ARG A 334 -10.96 12.23 -16.58
N GLU A 335 -10.74 11.60 -17.74
CA GLU A 335 -11.71 10.67 -18.34
C GLU A 335 -12.01 9.48 -17.42
N GLY A 336 -11.00 8.91 -16.78
CA GLY A 336 -11.18 7.78 -15.86
C GLY A 336 -11.91 8.20 -14.57
N LEU A 337 -11.59 9.38 -14.03
CA LEU A 337 -12.29 9.92 -12.86
C LEU A 337 -13.75 10.21 -13.21
N GLN A 338 -14.02 10.89 -14.34
CA GLN A 338 -15.36 11.20 -14.81
C GLN A 338 -16.21 9.94 -14.98
N ARG A 339 -15.66 8.93 -15.68
CA ARG A 339 -16.32 7.62 -15.84
C ARG A 339 -16.76 7.03 -14.49
N ASN A 340 -15.88 7.08 -13.50
CA ASN A 340 -16.19 6.53 -12.17
C ASN A 340 -17.26 7.37 -11.45
N VAL A 341 -17.19 8.70 -11.54
CA VAL A 341 -18.19 9.61 -10.99
C VAL A 341 -19.57 9.36 -11.58
N ASP A 342 -19.64 9.22 -12.91
CA ASP A 342 -20.90 8.94 -13.63
C ASP A 342 -21.49 7.58 -13.20
N ALA A 343 -20.66 6.55 -13.03
CA ALA A 343 -21.08 5.25 -12.55
C ALA A 343 -21.64 5.32 -11.11
N VAL A 344 -20.97 6.06 -10.23
CA VAL A 344 -21.43 6.25 -8.82
C VAL A 344 -22.74 7.02 -8.78
N LEU A 345 -22.87 8.10 -9.53
CA LEU A 345 -24.14 8.87 -9.64
C LEU A 345 -25.29 7.98 -10.14
N ALA A 346 -25.05 7.17 -11.16
CA ALA A 346 -26.04 6.21 -11.67
C ALA A 346 -26.38 5.15 -10.61
N ASN A 347 -25.41 4.68 -9.82
CA ASN A 347 -25.66 3.75 -8.71
C ASN A 347 -26.54 4.38 -7.64
N GLN A 348 -26.24 5.61 -7.23
CA GLN A 348 -27.04 6.35 -6.24
C GLN A 348 -28.45 6.62 -6.73
N ALA A 349 -28.63 7.02 -7.99
CA ALA A 349 -29.95 7.22 -8.58
C ALA A 349 -30.79 5.93 -8.56
N ARG A 350 -30.20 4.80 -8.90
CA ARG A 350 -30.88 3.48 -8.84
C ARG A 350 -31.30 3.09 -7.41
N ARG A 351 -30.48 3.39 -6.41
CA ARG A 351 -30.82 3.15 -4.99
C ARG A 351 -31.94 4.08 -4.51
N GLY A 352 -31.88 5.36 -4.85
CA GLY A 352 -32.92 6.33 -4.50
C GLY A 352 -34.28 6.06 -5.13
N ALA A 353 -34.30 5.38 -6.30
CA ALA A 353 -35.53 4.96 -6.96
C ALA A 353 -36.17 3.68 -6.36
N ARG A 354 -35.47 2.94 -5.50
CA ARG A 354 -36.04 1.76 -4.81
C ARG A 354 -36.87 2.28 -3.62
N PRO A 355 -38.12 1.83 -3.43
CA PRO A 355 -38.89 2.17 -2.23
C PRO A 355 -38.08 1.66 -1.01
N ALA A 356 -38.04 2.50 0.04
CA ALA A 356 -37.44 2.15 1.31
C ALA A 356 -37.97 0.75 1.73
N PRO A 357 -37.15 -0.20 2.17
CA PRO A 357 -37.64 -1.44 2.71
C PRO A 357 -38.58 -1.09 3.88
N ALA A 358 -39.81 -1.62 3.86
CA ALA A 358 -40.73 -1.43 4.94
C ALA A 358 -40.04 -1.83 6.25
N LEU A 359 -39.93 -0.90 7.18
CA LEU A 359 -39.40 -1.21 8.50
C LEU A 359 -40.24 -2.36 9.08
N PRO A 360 -39.61 -3.43 9.60
CA PRO A 360 -40.35 -4.48 10.25
C PRO A 360 -41.13 -3.84 11.40
N VAL A 361 -42.47 -3.98 11.35
CA VAL A 361 -43.36 -3.55 12.43
C VAL A 361 -42.88 -4.28 13.68
N ALA A 362 -42.39 -3.55 14.67
CA ALA A 362 -41.99 -4.11 15.94
C ALA A 362 -43.16 -4.90 16.54
N SER A 363 -43.07 -6.23 16.56
CA SER A 363 -43.94 -7.06 17.34
C SER A 363 -43.64 -6.79 18.82
N THR A 364 -44.58 -6.13 19.49
CA THR A 364 -44.55 -5.96 20.94
C THR A 364 -44.61 -7.34 21.61
N GLY A 365 -43.57 -7.70 22.34
CA GLY A 365 -43.61 -8.74 23.37
C GLY A 365 -42.69 -9.92 23.16
N ALA A 366 -41.51 -9.84 23.74
CA ALA A 366 -40.88 -10.95 24.45
C ALA A 366 -39.67 -10.44 25.25
N SER A 367 -39.69 -10.80 26.50
CA SER A 367 -38.74 -10.61 27.59
C SER A 367 -37.28 -10.94 27.17
N VAL A 368 -36.37 -10.00 27.42
CA VAL A 368 -34.93 -10.17 27.23
C VAL A 368 -34.35 -10.91 28.45
N ALA A 369 -33.93 -12.14 28.29
CA ALA A 369 -33.06 -12.81 29.22
C ALA A 369 -31.59 -12.37 28.95
N THR A 370 -30.95 -11.82 29.96
CA THR A 370 -29.55 -11.42 29.94
C THR A 370 -28.61 -12.62 29.86
N ALA A 371 -27.81 -12.71 28.81
CA ALA A 371 -26.71 -13.67 28.69
C ALA A 371 -25.42 -13.13 29.34
N PRO A 372 -24.59 -13.98 29.95
CA PRO A 372 -23.40 -13.54 30.68
C PRO A 372 -22.27 -13.12 29.72
N LYS A 373 -21.47 -12.14 30.17
CA LYS A 373 -20.25 -11.66 29.50
C LYS A 373 -19.19 -12.76 29.45
N ALA A 374 -18.69 -13.05 28.28
CA ALA A 374 -17.52 -13.88 28.11
C ALA A 374 -16.25 -13.01 28.34
N ASP A 375 -15.39 -13.46 29.25
CA ASP A 375 -14.09 -12.91 29.52
C ASP A 375 -13.13 -13.14 28.35
N ASP A 376 -12.53 -12.05 27.84
CA ASP A 376 -11.43 -12.10 26.87
C ASP A 376 -10.12 -12.39 27.60
N PRO A 377 -9.32 -13.39 27.16
CA PRO A 377 -7.99 -13.58 27.73
C PRO A 377 -7.01 -12.54 27.13
N ALA A 378 -6.22 -11.96 28.02
CA ALA A 378 -5.12 -11.07 27.67
C ALA A 378 -4.03 -11.80 26.88
N PRO A 379 -3.36 -11.15 25.91
CA PRO A 379 -2.23 -11.74 25.20
C PRO A 379 -0.96 -11.69 26.06
N ALA A 380 -0.25 -12.82 26.10
CA ALA A 380 1.13 -12.92 26.56
C ALA A 380 2.10 -12.44 25.49
#